data_bd1a02e8c00687df8a51ee40b503afea
#
_entry.id   bd1a02e8c00687df8a51ee40b503afea
#
_cell.length_a   1.000
_cell.length_b   1.000
_cell.length_c   1.000
_cell.angle_alpha   90.00
_cell.angle_beta   90.00
_cell.angle_gamma   90.00
#
_symmetry.space_group_name_H-M   'P 1'
#
loop_
_entity.id
_entity.type
_entity.pdbx_description
1 polymer ?
#
loop_
_entity_poly.entity_id
_entity_poly.type
_entity_poly.pdbx_seq_one_letter_code
_entity_poly.pdbx_strand_id
1 'polypeptide(L)'
;TLYGASKAGVINLTQYIATQMGKKNIRCNAVAPRLVLTPAALDNLNEDVRNIFLGQCATPYLGEPEDVAAAIAFLASNDARYITGQTIVVDGGLTAHNPTVALS
;
A
#
# COMPACT_ATOMS: atom_id res chain seq x y z
N THR A 1 17.56 4.04 5.96
CA THR A 1 17.87 2.96 5.02
C THR A 1 17.58 3.39 3.59
N LEU A 2 18.20 2.71 2.65
CA LEU A 2 17.97 2.97 1.22
C LEU A 2 16.49 2.80 0.84
N TYR A 3 15.84 1.79 1.39
CA TYR A 3 14.42 1.55 1.16
C TYR A 3 13.57 2.72 1.67
N GLY A 4 13.85 3.19 2.89
CA GLY A 4 13.12 4.32 3.46
C GLY A 4 13.32 5.61 2.68
N ALA A 5 14.54 5.85 2.18
CA ALA A 5 14.83 7.01 1.35
C ALA A 5 14.08 6.95 0.02
N SER A 6 14.03 5.77 -0.61
CA SER A 6 13.29 5.58 -1.86
C SER A 6 11.79 5.80 -1.68
N LYS A 7 11.22 5.30 -0.58
CA LYS A 7 9.80 5.49 -0.28
C LYS A 7 9.48 6.97 -0.06
N ALA A 8 10.31 7.68 0.71
CA ALA A 8 10.13 9.11 0.93
C ALA A 8 10.22 9.89 -0.38
N GLY A 9 11.13 9.49 -1.28
CA GLY A 9 11.27 10.10 -2.58
C GLY A 9 10.01 9.95 -3.45
N VAL A 10 9.41 8.77 -3.44
CA VAL A 10 8.15 8.53 -4.19
C VAL A 10 7.02 9.38 -3.62
N ILE A 11 6.90 9.47 -2.30
CA ILE A 11 5.87 10.29 -1.66
C ILE A 11 6.05 11.75 -2.05
N ASN A 12 7.27 12.27 -1.96
CA ASN A 12 7.56 13.68 -2.30
C ASN A 12 7.31 13.96 -3.76
N LEU A 13 7.71 13.06 -4.66
CA LEU A 13 7.49 13.22 -6.09
C LEU A 13 5.99 13.21 -6.42
N THR A 14 5.23 12.32 -5.79
CA THR A 14 3.78 12.25 -5.96
C THR A 14 3.12 13.59 -5.59
N GLN A 15 3.49 14.15 -4.44
CA GLN A 15 2.95 15.42 -3.98
C GLN A 15 3.36 16.58 -4.89
N TYR A 16 4.61 16.57 -5.35
CA TYR A 16 5.11 17.61 -6.25
C TYR A 16 4.34 17.60 -7.58
N ILE A 17 4.20 16.42 -8.20
CA ILE A 17 3.49 16.31 -9.48
C ILE A 17 2.02 16.70 -9.29
N ALA A 18 1.38 16.25 -8.22
CA ALA A 18 -0.02 16.58 -7.94
C ALA A 18 -0.22 18.10 -7.84
N THR A 19 0.70 18.77 -7.14
CA THR A 19 0.63 20.22 -6.95
C THR A 19 0.88 20.98 -8.26
N GLN A 20 1.87 20.55 -9.04
CA GLN A 20 2.24 21.24 -10.28
C GLN A 20 1.20 21.04 -11.38
N MET A 21 0.56 19.87 -11.42
CA MET A 21 -0.30 19.50 -12.55
C MET A 21 -1.80 19.58 -12.23
N GLY A 22 -2.15 19.86 -10.97
CA GLY A 22 -3.55 19.84 -10.54
C GLY A 22 -4.45 20.80 -11.28
N LYS A 23 -3.97 22.00 -11.58
CA LYS A 23 -4.76 23.01 -12.32
C LYS A 23 -5.02 22.60 -13.77
N LYS A 24 -4.24 21.67 -14.29
CA LYS A 24 -4.46 21.07 -15.62
C LYS A 24 -5.38 19.86 -15.56
N ASN A 25 -5.99 19.62 -14.40
CA ASN A 25 -6.86 18.46 -14.17
C ASN A 25 -6.13 17.12 -14.30
N ILE A 26 -4.87 17.11 -13.91
CA ILE A 26 -4.07 15.90 -13.86
C ILE A 26 -3.83 15.56 -12.40
N ARG A 27 -4.20 14.35 -12.00
CA ARG A 27 -4.03 13.84 -10.65
C ARG A 27 -2.82 12.89 -10.60
N CYS A 28 -2.17 12.88 -9.44
CA CYS A 28 -1.06 11.97 -9.20
C CYS A 28 -1.20 11.40 -7.80
N ASN A 29 -1.31 10.08 -7.71
CA ASN A 29 -1.38 9.34 -6.45
C ASN A 29 -0.42 8.15 -6.53
N ALA A 30 -0.06 7.64 -5.38
CA ALA A 30 0.80 6.46 -5.28
C ALA A 30 0.11 5.38 -4.47
N VAL A 31 0.45 4.14 -4.77
CA VAL A 31 0.01 2.97 -3.99
C VAL A 31 1.25 2.30 -3.41
N ALA A 32 1.23 2.05 -2.12
CA ALA A 32 2.34 1.44 -1.40
C ALA A 32 1.89 0.08 -0.83
N PRO A 33 2.13 -1.02 -1.57
CA PRO A 33 1.75 -2.35 -1.11
C PRO A 33 2.79 -2.92 -0.14
N ARG A 34 2.33 -3.72 0.84
CA ARG A 34 3.19 -4.51 1.71
C ARG A 34 2.53 -5.84 2.03
N LEU A 35 3.34 -6.89 2.12
CA LEU A 35 2.87 -8.26 2.36
C LEU A 35 1.78 -8.69 1.37
N VAL A 36 2.03 -8.36 0.10
CA VAL A 36 1.21 -8.79 -1.02
C VAL A 36 2.02 -9.83 -1.78
N LEU A 37 1.53 -11.05 -1.77
CA LEU A 37 2.25 -12.19 -2.34
C LEU A 37 1.44 -12.85 -3.44
N THR A 38 2.14 -13.29 -4.49
CA THR A 38 1.50 -14.07 -5.54
C THR A 38 1.08 -15.43 -4.97
N PRO A 39 0.09 -16.11 -5.56
CA PRO A 39 -0.28 -17.46 -5.13
C PRO A 39 0.90 -18.42 -5.11
N ALA A 40 1.80 -18.33 -6.11
CA ALA A 40 2.98 -19.18 -6.17
C ALA A 40 3.92 -18.92 -4.98
N ALA A 41 4.11 -17.65 -4.61
CA ALA A 41 4.95 -17.30 -3.46
C ALA A 41 4.32 -17.78 -2.16
N LEU A 42 3.00 -17.66 -2.02
CA LEU A 42 2.26 -18.15 -0.85
C LEU A 42 2.39 -19.66 -0.70
N ASP A 43 2.30 -20.40 -1.79
CA ASP A 43 2.36 -21.85 -1.79
C ASP A 43 3.76 -22.35 -1.40
N ASN A 44 4.80 -21.54 -1.64
CA ASN A 44 6.17 -21.89 -1.29
C ASN A 44 6.55 -21.53 0.14
N LEU A 45 5.71 -20.79 0.85
CA LEU A 45 5.94 -20.48 2.26
C LEU A 45 5.55 -21.66 3.12
N ASN A 46 6.39 -21.98 4.11
CA ASN A 46 5.95 -22.94 5.12
C ASN A 46 4.88 -22.30 6.02
N GLU A 47 4.15 -23.14 6.72
CA GLU A 47 3.02 -22.71 7.54
C GLU A 47 3.45 -21.74 8.65
N ASP A 48 4.62 -21.99 9.27
CA ASP A 48 5.13 -21.14 10.35
C ASP A 48 5.42 -19.72 9.87
N VAL A 49 6.06 -19.59 8.71
CA VAL A 49 6.37 -18.27 8.12
C VAL A 49 5.08 -17.57 7.72
N ARG A 50 4.13 -18.32 7.14
CA ARG A 50 2.83 -17.75 6.77
C ARG A 50 2.10 -17.20 8.00
N ASN A 51 2.11 -17.94 9.10
CA ASN A 51 1.46 -17.53 10.34
C ASN A 51 2.13 -16.29 10.94
N ILE A 52 3.46 -16.16 10.81
CA ILE A 52 4.17 -14.97 11.25
C ILE A 52 3.69 -13.74 10.46
N PHE A 53 3.58 -13.86 9.13
CA PHE A 53 3.11 -12.76 8.29
C PHE A 53 1.66 -12.40 8.62
N LEU A 54 0.80 -13.41 8.80
CA LEU A 54 -0.59 -13.18 9.19
C LEU A 54 -0.70 -12.46 10.53
N GLY A 55 0.17 -12.80 11.48
CA GLY A 55 0.19 -12.15 12.78
C GLY A 55 0.57 -10.68 12.73
N GLN A 56 1.23 -10.23 11.67
CA GLN A 56 1.60 -8.83 11.48
C GLN A 56 0.49 -8.00 10.86
N CYS A 57 -0.49 -8.64 10.23
CA CYS A 57 -1.61 -7.96 9.59
C CYS A 57 -2.79 -7.82 10.56
N ALA A 58 -3.58 -6.77 10.39
CA ALA A 58 -4.85 -6.64 11.08
C ALA A 58 -5.94 -7.48 10.42
N THR A 59 -5.81 -7.73 9.11
CA THR A 59 -6.75 -8.59 8.40
C THR A 59 -6.45 -10.08 8.67
N PRO A 60 -7.46 -10.97 8.57
CA PRO A 60 -7.25 -12.40 8.79
C PRO A 60 -6.68 -13.13 7.57
N TYR A 61 -6.18 -12.40 6.59
CA TYR A 61 -5.59 -12.95 5.37
C TYR A 61 -4.47 -12.04 4.88
N LEU A 62 -3.60 -12.59 4.04
CA LEU A 62 -2.56 -11.82 3.36
C LEU A 62 -3.12 -11.25 2.05
N GLY A 63 -2.60 -10.09 1.65
CA GLY A 63 -3.03 -9.46 0.42
C GLY A 63 -2.60 -10.21 -0.83
N GLU A 64 -3.39 -10.04 -1.87
CA GLU A 64 -3.13 -10.58 -3.20
C GLU A 64 -2.86 -9.44 -4.18
N PRO A 65 -2.21 -9.70 -5.33
CA PRO A 65 -1.96 -8.65 -6.33
C PRO A 65 -3.23 -7.94 -6.78
N GLU A 66 -4.37 -8.64 -6.79
CA GLU A 66 -5.66 -8.07 -7.15
C GLU A 66 -6.10 -6.98 -6.18
N ASP A 67 -5.70 -7.05 -4.92
CA ASP A 67 -6.01 -6.01 -3.93
C ASP A 67 -5.30 -4.70 -4.27
N VAL A 68 -4.06 -4.79 -4.74
CA VAL A 68 -3.29 -3.62 -5.19
C VAL A 68 -3.89 -3.08 -6.48
N ALA A 69 -4.22 -3.96 -7.42
CA ALA A 69 -4.81 -3.57 -8.70
C ALA A 69 -6.14 -2.85 -8.50
N ALA A 70 -6.96 -3.30 -7.55
CA ALA A 70 -8.24 -2.66 -7.24
C ALA A 70 -8.03 -1.23 -6.71
N ALA A 71 -7.03 -1.00 -5.86
CA ALA A 71 -6.72 0.33 -5.36
C ALA A 71 -6.28 1.25 -6.50
N ILE A 72 -5.43 0.76 -7.40
CA ILE A 72 -4.96 1.52 -8.56
C ILE A 72 -6.14 1.87 -9.47
N ALA A 73 -7.00 0.91 -9.75
CA ALA A 73 -8.17 1.12 -10.60
C ALA A 73 -9.11 2.18 -10.02
N PHE A 74 -9.34 2.14 -8.70
CA PHE A 74 -10.16 3.17 -8.04
C PHE A 74 -9.54 4.54 -8.19
N LEU A 75 -8.24 4.68 -7.90
CA LEU A 75 -7.55 5.96 -7.97
C LEU A 75 -7.53 6.53 -9.40
N ALA A 76 -7.52 5.67 -10.41
CA ALA A 76 -7.53 6.09 -11.81
C ALA A 76 -8.94 6.45 -12.29
N SER A 77 -9.97 6.10 -11.53
CA SER A 77 -11.36 6.32 -11.95
C SER A 77 -11.87 7.71 -11.59
N ASN A 78 -13.01 8.08 -12.18
CA ASN A 78 -13.69 9.33 -11.83
C ASN A 78 -14.21 9.34 -10.40
N ASP A 79 -14.39 8.18 -9.79
CA ASP A 79 -14.81 8.10 -8.39
C ASP A 79 -13.76 8.69 -7.45
N ALA A 80 -12.51 8.76 -7.88
CA ALA A 80 -11.40 9.36 -7.13
C ALA A 80 -11.06 10.77 -7.61
N ARG A 81 -11.99 11.47 -8.24
CA ARG A 81 -11.70 12.75 -8.92
C ARG A 81 -11.19 13.86 -8.00
N TYR A 82 -11.46 13.77 -6.70
CA TYR A 82 -11.01 14.79 -5.74
C TYR A 82 -9.84 14.29 -4.90
N ILE A 83 -9.21 13.18 -5.30
CA ILE A 83 -8.06 12.58 -4.62
C ILE A 83 -6.82 12.81 -5.48
N THR A 84 -5.87 13.58 -4.96
CA THR A 84 -4.58 13.78 -5.62
C THR A 84 -3.52 14.07 -4.56
N GLY A 85 -2.27 13.72 -4.85
CA GLY A 85 -1.16 13.92 -3.94
C GLY A 85 -1.10 12.94 -2.79
N GLN A 86 -1.88 11.86 -2.85
CA GLN A 86 -1.98 10.90 -1.76
C GLN A 86 -1.18 9.64 -2.03
N THR A 87 -0.69 9.04 -0.96
CA THR A 87 -0.11 7.69 -0.99
C THR A 87 -1.03 6.77 -0.20
N ILE A 88 -1.59 5.78 -0.89
CA ILE A 88 -2.51 4.82 -0.29
C ILE A 88 -1.73 3.56 0.05
N VAL A 89 -1.73 3.21 1.32
CA VAL A 89 -1.04 2.00 1.79
C VAL A 89 -2.00 0.84 1.73
N VAL A 90 -1.58 -0.24 1.04
CA VAL A 90 -2.37 -1.46 0.86
C VAL A 90 -1.59 -2.59 1.53
N ASP A 91 -1.81 -2.79 2.82
CA ASP A 91 -0.96 -3.64 3.65
C ASP A 91 -1.71 -4.45 4.71
N GLY A 92 -3.03 -4.53 4.63
CA GLY A 92 -3.82 -5.28 5.61
C GLY A 92 -3.73 -4.73 7.02
N GLY A 93 -3.36 -3.45 7.17
CA GLY A 93 -3.22 -2.82 8.46
C GLY A 93 -1.84 -2.97 9.10
N LEU A 94 -0.88 -3.56 8.38
CA LEU A 94 0.47 -3.79 8.91
C LEU A 94 1.12 -2.50 9.43
N THR A 95 1.06 -1.42 8.66
CA THR A 95 1.70 -0.15 9.03
C THR A 95 1.00 0.52 10.19
N ALA A 96 -0.31 0.32 10.33
CA ALA A 96 -1.08 0.84 11.44
C ALA A 96 -0.90 0.01 12.72
N HIS A 97 -0.42 -1.23 12.57
CA HIS A 97 -0.24 -2.15 13.69
C HIS A 97 0.96 -1.73 14.55
N ASN A 98 0.73 -1.56 15.83
CA ASN A 98 1.79 -1.32 16.80
C ASN A 98 1.74 -2.45 17.84
N PRO A 99 2.73 -3.33 17.88
CA PRO A 99 2.69 -4.48 18.80
C PRO A 99 2.53 -4.09 20.26
N THR A 100 3.06 -2.94 20.70
CA THR A 100 2.93 -2.49 22.07
C THR A 100 1.52 -1.99 22.40
N VAL A 101 0.80 -1.48 21.41
CA VAL A 101 -0.58 -1.02 21.55
C VAL A 101 -1.55 -2.18 21.39
N ALA A 102 -1.26 -3.12 20.51
CA ALA A 102 -2.12 -4.27 20.25
C ALA A 102 -2.31 -5.17 21.49
N LEU A 103 -1.37 -5.12 22.42
CA LEU A 103 -1.44 -5.88 23.67
C LEU A 103 -2.28 -5.20 24.76
N SER A 104 -2.67 -3.96 24.51
CA SER A 104 -3.47 -3.19 25.47
C SER A 104 -5.02 -3.26 25.20
#